data_df53149afa86e370306c828cc6cd24d3
#
_entry.id   df53149afa86e370306c828cc6cd24d3
#
_cell.length_a   1.000
_cell.length_b   1.000
_cell.length_c   1.000
_cell.angle_alpha   90.00
_cell.angle_beta   90.00
_cell.angle_gamma   90.00
#
_symmetry.space_group_name_H-M   'P 1'
#
loop_
_entity.id
_entity.type
_entity.pdbx_description
1 polymer ?
#
loop_
_entity_poly.entity_id
_entity_poly.type
_entity_poly.pdbx_seq_one_letter_code
_entity_poly.pdbx_strand_id
1 'polypeptide(L)'
;MKKTILVSAERGETRVAVLEAKTKGGKADVAELYIERRGKRSIVGNIYKGKVDNVLPGMEAAFVDIGLERNGFLHVDEIVLPGGEQAPKRGRGSGRRINELIKPGQEILVQVVKDPLKTKGARLSMNVSIAGRYLVFAPQGSGVGVSRRLSDSERDRLRKMVDRTYKGPGGLIVRTAAHGAKKSDFIREIGYLQRLNEVLERRT
;
A
#
# COMPACT_ATOMS: atom_id res chain seq x y z
N MET A 1 -6.83 18.60 21.58
CA MET A 1 -5.79 17.57 21.65
C MET A 1 -4.53 18.12 20.99
N LYS A 2 -3.41 18.17 21.70
CA LYS A 2 -2.14 18.68 21.15
C LYS A 2 -1.25 17.48 20.81
N LYS A 3 -0.76 17.41 19.59
CA LYS A 3 0.24 16.42 19.17
C LYS A 3 1.62 17.09 19.09
N THR A 4 2.62 16.42 19.61
CA THR A 4 4.02 16.83 19.52
C THR A 4 4.82 15.68 18.94
N ILE A 5 5.68 15.96 17.97
CA ILE A 5 6.57 14.95 17.38
C ILE A 5 7.98 15.25 17.88
N LEU A 6 8.58 14.26 18.51
CA LEU A 6 9.99 14.27 18.92
C LEU A 6 10.77 13.38 17.97
N VAL A 7 11.88 13.90 17.45
CA VAL A 7 12.77 13.17 16.56
C VAL A 7 14.17 13.17 17.17
N SER A 8 14.73 11.97 17.36
CA SER A 8 16.14 11.78 17.70
C SER A 8 16.79 11.03 16.53
N ALA A 9 17.76 11.65 15.89
CA ALA A 9 18.50 11.06 14.78
C ALA A 9 19.96 10.87 15.19
N GLU A 10 20.37 9.62 15.32
CA GLU A 10 21.74 9.23 15.66
C GLU A 10 22.39 8.48 14.48
N ARG A 11 23.70 8.24 14.56
CA ARG A 11 24.47 7.63 13.45
C ARG A 11 23.92 6.25 13.02
N GLY A 12 23.34 5.48 13.94
CA GLY A 12 22.88 4.12 13.69
C GLY A 12 21.37 3.94 13.73
N GLU A 13 20.63 4.90 14.29
CA GLU A 13 19.21 4.76 14.57
C GLU A 13 18.49 6.12 14.55
N THR A 14 17.29 6.15 13.99
CA THR A 14 16.36 7.29 14.10
C THR A 14 15.14 6.86 14.90
N ARG A 15 14.79 7.61 15.94
CA ARG A 15 13.59 7.41 16.75
C ARG A 15 12.63 8.57 16.54
N VAL A 16 11.37 8.27 16.31
CA VAL A 16 10.31 9.27 16.20
C VAL A 16 9.19 8.90 17.16
N ALA A 17 8.92 9.77 18.14
CA ALA A 17 7.81 9.61 19.08
C ALA A 17 6.72 10.64 18.78
N VAL A 18 5.49 10.17 18.64
CA VAL A 18 4.29 11.02 18.60
C VAL A 18 3.69 11.07 19.99
N LEU A 19 3.70 12.24 20.58
CA LEU A 19 3.12 12.50 21.89
C LEU A 19 1.75 13.14 21.76
N GLU A 20 0.79 12.70 22.55
CA GLU A 20 -0.57 13.25 22.62
C GLU A 20 -0.87 13.78 24.02
N ALA A 21 -1.27 15.05 24.12
CA ALA A 21 -1.78 15.64 25.35
C ALA A 21 -3.28 15.94 25.22
N LYS A 22 -4.07 15.48 26.18
CA LYS A 22 -5.52 15.70 26.20
C LYS A 22 -5.89 17.17 26.43
N THR A 23 -5.06 17.89 27.19
CA THR A 23 -5.26 19.31 27.52
C THR A 23 -4.00 20.12 27.21
N LYS A 24 -4.17 21.43 26.99
CA LYS A 24 -3.03 22.36 26.76
C LYS A 24 -2.22 22.48 28.06
N GLY A 25 -0.94 22.04 28.03
CA GLY A 25 -0.07 22.03 29.23
C GLY A 25 -0.18 20.77 30.09
N GLY A 26 -1.05 19.81 29.75
CA GLY A 26 -1.16 18.54 30.46
C GLY A 26 -0.02 17.57 30.12
N LYS A 27 0.10 16.51 30.93
CA LYS A 27 1.03 15.40 30.66
C LYS A 27 0.74 14.79 29.29
N ALA A 28 1.80 14.61 28.50
CA ALA A 28 1.71 13.98 27.19
C ALA A 28 2.12 12.51 27.31
N ASP A 29 1.32 11.63 26.71
CA ASP A 29 1.62 10.21 26.63
C ASP A 29 2.18 9.89 25.22
N VAL A 30 3.02 8.87 25.14
CA VAL A 30 3.53 8.37 23.83
C VAL A 30 2.41 7.58 23.16
N ALA A 31 1.86 8.15 22.08
CA ALA A 31 0.81 7.51 21.30
C ALA A 31 1.40 6.54 20.26
N GLU A 32 2.54 6.91 19.66
CA GLU A 32 3.23 6.11 18.64
C GLU A 32 4.74 6.26 18.80
N LEU A 33 5.47 5.16 18.58
CA LEU A 33 6.93 5.14 18.58
C LEU A 33 7.44 4.42 17.33
N TYR A 34 8.26 5.09 16.55
CA TYR A 34 8.91 4.54 15.37
C TYR A 34 10.43 4.48 15.64
N ILE A 35 11.04 3.34 15.35
CA ILE A 35 12.48 3.13 15.46
C ILE A 35 12.98 2.59 14.13
N GLU A 36 13.81 3.36 13.44
CA GLU A 36 14.40 2.99 12.17
C GLU A 36 15.91 2.84 12.33
N ARG A 37 16.44 1.65 12.05
CA ARG A 37 17.86 1.34 12.15
C ARG A 37 18.50 1.32 10.77
N ARG A 38 19.72 1.87 10.68
CA ARG A 38 20.51 1.84 9.46
C ARG A 38 20.74 0.39 9.01
N GLY A 39 20.37 0.07 7.76
CA GLY A 39 20.45 -1.31 7.23
C GLY A 39 19.26 -2.24 7.56
N LYS A 40 18.27 -1.77 8.34
CA LYS A 40 17.03 -2.52 8.63
C LYS A 40 15.79 -1.69 8.33
N ARG A 41 15.82 -0.97 7.20
CA ARG A 41 14.66 -0.20 6.75
C ARG A 41 13.55 -1.14 6.28
N SER A 42 12.32 -0.80 6.63
CA SER A 42 11.14 -1.48 6.06
C SER A 42 11.12 -1.30 4.55
N ILE A 43 10.83 -2.39 3.86
CA ILE A 43 10.61 -2.39 2.41
C ILE A 43 9.11 -2.44 2.06
N VAL A 44 8.23 -2.36 3.07
CA VAL A 44 6.77 -2.31 2.84
C VAL A 44 6.42 -1.12 1.96
N GLY A 45 5.62 -1.39 0.92
CA GLY A 45 5.26 -0.40 -0.09
C GLY A 45 6.20 -0.35 -1.29
N ASN A 46 7.40 -0.92 -1.21
CA ASN A 46 8.28 -1.04 -2.37
C ASN A 46 7.63 -1.92 -3.45
N ILE A 47 7.85 -1.54 -4.71
CA ILE A 47 7.35 -2.24 -5.88
C ILE A 47 8.53 -2.84 -6.63
N TYR A 48 8.43 -4.10 -7.01
CA TYR A 48 9.47 -4.86 -7.71
C TYR A 48 8.90 -5.49 -8.97
N LYS A 49 9.71 -5.54 -10.03
CA LYS A 49 9.52 -6.45 -11.13
C LYS A 49 10.18 -7.77 -10.72
N GLY A 50 9.36 -8.72 -10.26
CA GLY A 50 9.83 -10.00 -9.76
C GLY A 50 9.66 -11.12 -10.79
N LYS A 51 10.44 -12.18 -10.63
CA LYS A 51 10.34 -13.40 -11.44
C LYS A 51 9.79 -14.53 -10.58
N VAL A 52 8.73 -15.18 -11.03
CA VAL A 52 8.17 -16.36 -10.36
C VAL A 52 9.18 -17.48 -10.38
N ASP A 53 9.68 -17.88 -9.21
CA ASP A 53 10.65 -18.94 -9.05
C ASP A 53 9.94 -20.31 -8.97
N ASN A 54 8.96 -20.42 -8.07
CA ASN A 54 8.22 -21.68 -7.87
C ASN A 54 6.75 -21.42 -7.55
N VAL A 55 5.89 -22.31 -8.03
CA VAL A 55 4.43 -22.29 -7.77
C VAL A 55 4.07 -23.52 -6.95
N LEU A 56 3.38 -23.32 -5.84
CA LEU A 56 2.99 -24.34 -4.87
C LEU A 56 1.48 -24.50 -4.80
N PRO A 57 0.86 -25.36 -5.65
CA PRO A 57 -0.59 -25.50 -5.72
C PRO A 57 -1.22 -25.95 -4.41
N GLY A 58 -0.50 -26.77 -3.61
CA GLY A 58 -1.00 -27.24 -2.31
C GLY A 58 -1.15 -26.13 -1.26
N MET A 59 -0.40 -25.03 -1.41
CA MET A 59 -0.47 -23.84 -0.55
C MET A 59 -1.21 -22.67 -1.20
N GLU A 60 -1.65 -22.84 -2.45
CA GLU A 60 -2.20 -21.75 -3.29
C GLU A 60 -1.32 -20.50 -3.26
N ALA A 61 -0.02 -20.69 -3.40
CA ALA A 61 0.99 -19.64 -3.28
C ALA A 61 2.14 -19.83 -4.28
N ALA A 62 2.88 -18.76 -4.51
CA ALA A 62 4.11 -18.77 -5.29
C ALA A 62 5.24 -18.09 -4.53
N PHE A 63 6.47 -18.53 -4.79
CA PHE A 63 7.68 -17.81 -4.44
C PHE A 63 8.14 -16.97 -5.64
N VAL A 64 8.47 -15.71 -5.37
CA VAL A 64 8.85 -14.72 -6.38
C VAL A 64 10.21 -14.15 -6.00
N ASP A 65 11.17 -14.29 -6.90
CA ASP A 65 12.46 -13.63 -6.77
C ASP A 65 12.27 -12.12 -7.06
N ILE A 66 12.58 -11.30 -6.07
CA ILE A 66 12.51 -9.83 -6.13
C ILE A 66 13.90 -9.20 -5.97
N GLY A 67 14.97 -9.97 -6.17
CA GLY A 67 16.35 -9.52 -6.03
C GLY A 67 16.83 -9.35 -4.59
N LEU A 68 16.16 -9.95 -3.61
CA LEU A 68 16.55 -9.98 -2.22
C LEU A 68 17.11 -11.36 -1.84
N GLU A 69 17.75 -11.44 -0.66
CA GLU A 69 18.33 -12.71 -0.15
C GLU A 69 17.32 -13.86 -0.12
N ARG A 70 16.04 -13.55 0.00
CA ARG A 70 14.95 -14.55 0.06
C ARG A 70 13.81 -14.16 -0.86
N ASN A 71 13.28 -15.16 -1.56
CA ASN A 71 12.11 -15.00 -2.41
C ASN A 71 10.91 -14.52 -1.59
N GLY A 72 10.15 -13.60 -2.18
CA GLY A 72 8.90 -13.14 -1.61
C GLY A 72 7.78 -14.18 -1.75
N PHE A 73 6.81 -14.13 -0.87
CA PHE A 73 5.63 -15.01 -0.84
C PHE A 73 4.42 -14.30 -1.40
N LEU A 74 3.84 -14.85 -2.46
CA LEU A 74 2.63 -14.36 -3.12
C LEU A 74 1.51 -15.39 -2.99
N HIS A 75 0.41 -15.04 -2.30
CA HIS A 75 -0.76 -15.90 -2.17
C HIS A 75 -1.72 -15.68 -3.34
N VAL A 76 -2.52 -16.69 -3.70
CA VAL A 76 -3.48 -16.63 -4.81
C VAL A 76 -4.48 -15.46 -4.70
N ASP A 77 -4.92 -15.11 -3.50
CA ASP A 77 -5.82 -13.98 -3.25
C ASP A 77 -5.20 -12.60 -3.56
N GLU A 78 -3.88 -12.55 -3.70
CA GLU A 78 -3.13 -11.33 -4.02
C GLU A 78 -2.80 -11.20 -5.51
N ILE A 79 -3.27 -12.15 -6.33
CA ILE A 79 -3.08 -12.13 -7.78
C ILE A 79 -4.14 -11.26 -8.43
N VAL A 80 -3.71 -10.43 -9.36
CA VAL A 80 -4.58 -9.60 -10.20
C VAL A 80 -4.47 -10.10 -11.64
N LEU A 81 -5.62 -10.34 -12.24
CA LEU A 81 -5.72 -10.77 -13.63
C LEU A 81 -5.54 -9.60 -14.61
N PRO A 82 -5.13 -9.87 -15.87
CA PRO A 82 -5.19 -8.86 -16.92
C PRO A 82 -6.59 -8.24 -16.99
N GLY A 83 -6.67 -6.90 -16.95
CA GLY A 83 -7.92 -6.16 -16.86
C GLY A 83 -8.27 -5.64 -15.46
N GLY A 84 -7.42 -5.93 -14.44
CA GLY A 84 -7.56 -5.38 -13.09
C GLY A 84 -8.53 -6.13 -12.19
N GLU A 85 -9.06 -7.26 -12.63
CA GLU A 85 -9.90 -8.11 -11.80
C GLU A 85 -9.07 -8.91 -10.80
N GLN A 86 -9.44 -8.88 -9.53
CA GLN A 86 -8.86 -9.81 -8.56
C GLN A 86 -9.25 -11.24 -8.94
N ALA A 87 -8.31 -12.17 -8.79
CA ALA A 87 -8.63 -13.60 -8.92
C ALA A 87 -9.82 -13.91 -7.99
N PRO A 88 -10.85 -14.61 -8.49
CA PRO A 88 -12.05 -14.88 -7.71
C PRO A 88 -11.67 -15.59 -6.42
N LYS A 89 -12.03 -14.98 -5.28
CA LYS A 89 -11.80 -15.57 -3.95
C LYS A 89 -12.48 -16.92 -3.87
N ARG A 90 -11.77 -17.89 -3.33
CA ARG A 90 -12.24 -19.26 -3.15
C ARG A 90 -13.53 -19.31 -2.32
N GLY A 91 -14.70 -19.24 -2.98
CA GLY A 91 -15.94 -19.74 -2.44
C GLY A 91 -15.96 -21.27 -2.59
N ARG A 92 -16.65 -22.02 -1.72
CA ARG A 92 -16.78 -23.48 -1.82
C ARG A 92 -17.12 -23.87 -3.27
N GLY A 93 -16.11 -24.27 -4.05
CA GLY A 93 -16.32 -24.97 -5.33
C GLY A 93 -15.82 -24.37 -6.64
N SER A 94 -15.28 -23.12 -6.75
CA SER A 94 -14.94 -22.57 -8.08
C SER A 94 -13.80 -21.53 -8.12
N GLY A 95 -12.80 -21.61 -7.25
CA GLY A 95 -11.61 -20.74 -7.37
C GLY A 95 -10.62 -21.32 -8.39
N ARG A 96 -10.08 -20.49 -9.30
CA ARG A 96 -8.95 -20.87 -10.14
C ARG A 96 -7.75 -21.23 -9.26
N ARG A 97 -7.04 -22.29 -9.62
CA ARG A 97 -5.82 -22.69 -8.92
C ARG A 97 -4.67 -21.76 -9.31
N ILE A 98 -3.73 -21.54 -8.40
CA ILE A 98 -2.60 -20.64 -8.65
C ILE A 98 -1.80 -21.00 -9.90
N ASN A 99 -1.63 -22.30 -10.20
CA ASN A 99 -0.93 -22.77 -11.38
C ASN A 99 -1.65 -22.49 -12.71
N GLU A 100 -2.93 -22.10 -12.67
CA GLU A 100 -3.70 -21.63 -13.83
C GLU A 100 -3.50 -20.12 -14.05
N LEU A 101 -3.09 -19.38 -13.01
CA LEU A 101 -3.00 -17.93 -13.01
C LEU A 101 -1.58 -17.44 -13.31
N ILE A 102 -0.56 -18.10 -12.76
CA ILE A 102 0.85 -17.74 -12.93
C ILE A 102 1.70 -18.99 -13.12
N LYS A 103 2.84 -18.81 -13.80
CA LYS A 103 3.76 -19.91 -14.13
C LYS A 103 5.18 -19.60 -13.66
N PRO A 104 5.98 -20.64 -13.31
CA PRO A 104 7.40 -20.45 -13.06
C PRO A 104 8.10 -19.75 -14.25
N GLY A 105 9.02 -18.85 -13.95
CA GLY A 105 9.74 -18.05 -14.93
C GLY A 105 9.01 -16.78 -15.41
N GLN A 106 7.74 -16.62 -15.09
CA GLN A 106 6.95 -15.44 -15.46
C GLN A 106 7.43 -14.21 -14.70
N GLU A 107 7.59 -13.08 -15.40
CA GLU A 107 7.83 -11.78 -14.78
C GLU A 107 6.51 -11.15 -14.38
N ILE A 108 6.43 -10.63 -13.15
CA ILE A 108 5.24 -10.00 -12.58
C ILE A 108 5.61 -8.76 -11.77
N LEU A 109 4.72 -7.76 -11.78
CA LEU A 109 4.84 -6.60 -10.89
C LEU A 109 4.23 -6.93 -9.54
N VAL A 110 5.01 -6.75 -8.47
CA VAL A 110 4.57 -7.05 -7.10
C VAL A 110 4.95 -5.93 -6.14
N GLN A 111 4.12 -5.72 -5.14
CA GLN A 111 4.36 -4.79 -4.04
C GLN A 111 4.53 -5.55 -2.73
N VAL A 112 5.49 -5.12 -1.91
CA VAL A 112 5.68 -5.68 -0.56
C VAL A 112 4.60 -5.14 0.36
N VAL A 113 3.85 -6.05 0.99
CA VAL A 113 2.80 -5.73 1.98
C VAL A 113 3.22 -6.02 3.42
N LYS A 114 4.25 -6.89 3.61
CA LYS A 114 4.89 -7.14 4.90
C LYS A 114 6.37 -7.42 4.71
N ASP A 115 7.18 -6.88 5.62
CA ASP A 115 8.62 -7.14 5.64
C ASP A 115 8.96 -8.63 5.81
N PRO A 116 10.15 -9.04 5.35
CA PRO A 116 10.69 -10.36 5.68
C PRO A 116 10.74 -10.57 7.19
N LEU A 117 10.37 -11.75 7.66
CA LEU A 117 10.38 -12.06 9.09
C LEU A 117 11.14 -13.36 9.34
N LYS A 118 12.23 -13.28 10.11
CA LYS A 118 13.11 -14.42 10.46
C LYS A 118 13.55 -15.21 9.21
N THR A 119 13.02 -16.41 9.03
CA THR A 119 13.32 -17.30 7.91
C THR A 119 12.39 -17.13 6.70
N LYS A 120 11.36 -16.27 6.81
CA LYS A 120 10.36 -16.07 5.75
C LYS A 120 10.68 -14.82 4.92
N GLY A 121 10.55 -14.91 3.61
CA GLY A 121 10.63 -13.77 2.70
C GLY A 121 9.47 -12.78 2.87
N ALA A 122 9.57 -11.65 2.18
CA ALA A 122 8.54 -10.62 2.18
C ALA A 122 7.19 -11.16 1.68
N ARG A 123 6.08 -10.69 2.25
CA ARG A 123 4.75 -10.96 1.68
C ARG A 123 4.48 -9.97 0.55
N LEU A 124 4.03 -10.50 -0.56
CA LEU A 124 3.80 -9.75 -1.80
C LEU A 124 2.32 -9.69 -2.16
N SER A 125 1.96 -8.67 -2.95
CA SER A 125 0.67 -8.52 -3.61
C SER A 125 0.88 -8.01 -5.03
N MET A 126 0.11 -8.48 -5.99
CA MET A 126 0.03 -7.89 -7.33
C MET A 126 -0.92 -6.68 -7.37
N ASN A 127 -1.72 -6.48 -6.33
CA ASN A 127 -2.58 -5.31 -6.21
C ASN A 127 -1.75 -4.09 -5.76
N VAL A 128 -1.08 -3.48 -6.73
CA VAL A 128 -0.20 -2.32 -6.50
C VAL A 128 -1.01 -1.10 -6.12
N SER A 129 -0.52 -0.36 -5.13
CA SER A 129 -1.08 0.91 -4.72
C SER A 129 0.00 1.96 -4.48
N ILE A 130 -0.25 3.20 -4.90
CA ILE A 130 0.68 4.31 -4.77
C ILE A 130 0.15 5.27 -3.70
N ALA A 131 0.84 5.31 -2.57
CA ALA A 131 0.41 6.13 -1.43
C ALA A 131 0.95 7.56 -1.52
N GLY A 132 0.04 8.52 -1.54
CA GLY A 132 0.30 9.93 -1.32
C GLY A 132 0.02 10.36 0.12
N ARG A 133 -0.01 11.66 0.36
CA ARG A 133 -0.36 12.25 1.67
C ARG A 133 -1.84 12.10 1.99
N TYR A 134 -2.70 12.51 1.07
CA TYR A 134 -4.16 12.56 1.23
C TYR A 134 -4.87 11.38 0.56
N LEU A 135 -4.25 10.81 -0.47
CA LEU A 135 -4.82 9.78 -1.31
C LEU A 135 -3.94 8.54 -1.36
N VAL A 136 -4.57 7.41 -1.66
CA VAL A 136 -3.88 6.23 -2.21
C VAL A 136 -4.49 5.99 -3.59
N PHE A 137 -3.67 5.86 -4.60
CA PHE A 137 -4.08 5.51 -5.95
C PHE A 137 -3.86 4.01 -6.18
N ALA A 138 -4.91 3.33 -6.62
CA ALA A 138 -4.89 1.91 -6.98
C ALA A 138 -5.16 1.80 -8.49
N PRO A 139 -4.13 1.61 -9.34
CA PRO A 139 -4.30 1.59 -10.80
C PRO A 139 -5.32 0.56 -11.29
N GLN A 140 -5.36 -0.59 -10.63
CA GLN A 140 -6.25 -1.71 -10.93
C GLN A 140 -7.56 -1.68 -10.13
N GLY A 141 -7.75 -0.66 -9.28
CA GLY A 141 -8.96 -0.47 -8.51
C GLY A 141 -10.04 0.29 -9.29
N SER A 142 -11.16 0.54 -8.64
CA SER A 142 -12.23 1.35 -9.19
C SER A 142 -12.92 2.18 -8.11
N GLY A 143 -13.50 3.31 -8.51
CA GLY A 143 -14.30 4.16 -7.63
C GLY A 143 -13.50 4.92 -6.57
N VAL A 144 -14.22 5.51 -5.62
CA VAL A 144 -13.63 6.33 -4.54
C VAL A 144 -14.01 5.76 -3.17
N GLY A 145 -12.98 5.28 -2.46
CA GLY A 145 -13.05 4.95 -1.04
C GLY A 145 -12.72 6.15 -0.15
N VAL A 146 -13.26 6.21 1.07
CA VAL A 146 -12.91 7.23 2.06
C VAL A 146 -12.70 6.58 3.42
N SER A 147 -11.63 6.99 4.12
CA SER A 147 -11.29 6.46 5.45
C SER A 147 -12.47 6.52 6.42
N ARG A 148 -12.75 5.40 7.07
CA ARG A 148 -13.81 5.27 8.09
C ARG A 148 -13.51 6.04 9.38
N ARG A 149 -12.26 6.50 9.58
CA ARG A 149 -11.85 7.29 10.76
C ARG A 149 -12.25 8.76 10.68
N LEU A 150 -12.74 9.21 9.53
CA LEU A 150 -13.31 10.55 9.34
C LEU A 150 -14.78 10.56 9.74
N SER A 151 -15.28 11.73 10.18
CA SER A 151 -16.72 11.92 10.44
C SER A 151 -17.54 11.74 9.15
N ASP A 152 -18.81 11.37 9.27
CA ASP A 152 -19.64 11.10 8.12
C ASP A 152 -19.81 12.34 7.22
N SER A 153 -19.98 13.52 7.81
CA SER A 153 -20.05 14.79 7.08
C SER A 153 -18.79 15.07 6.27
N GLU A 154 -17.61 14.83 6.86
CA GLU A 154 -16.33 15.04 6.18
C GLU A 154 -16.10 13.98 5.11
N ARG A 155 -16.51 12.73 5.33
CA ARG A 155 -16.45 11.65 4.33
C ARG A 155 -17.27 12.00 3.10
N ASP A 156 -18.49 12.50 3.27
CA ASP A 156 -19.37 12.89 2.18
C ASP A 156 -18.81 14.10 1.42
N ARG A 157 -18.28 15.10 2.14
CA ARG A 157 -17.63 16.27 1.55
C ARG A 157 -16.45 15.85 0.67
N LEU A 158 -15.55 15.04 1.21
CA LEU A 158 -14.34 14.58 0.52
C LEU A 158 -14.65 13.67 -0.67
N ARG A 159 -15.61 12.75 -0.51
CA ARG A 159 -16.06 11.88 -1.60
C ARG A 159 -16.58 12.69 -2.78
N LYS A 160 -17.52 13.61 -2.55
CA LYS A 160 -18.07 14.49 -3.58
C LYS A 160 -16.97 15.33 -4.27
N MET A 161 -15.99 15.78 -3.48
CA MET A 161 -14.87 16.56 -4.02
C MET A 161 -13.98 15.73 -4.94
N VAL A 162 -13.59 14.51 -4.53
CA VAL A 162 -12.76 13.63 -5.34
C VAL A 162 -13.51 13.14 -6.58
N ASP A 163 -14.77 12.73 -6.45
CA ASP A 163 -15.62 12.31 -7.57
C ASP A 163 -15.78 13.39 -8.65
N ARG A 164 -15.78 14.68 -8.25
CA ARG A 164 -15.83 15.79 -9.20
C ARG A 164 -14.46 16.12 -9.81
N THR A 165 -13.39 15.74 -9.15
CA THR A 165 -12.02 16.11 -9.55
C THR A 165 -11.36 15.03 -10.40
N TYR A 166 -11.70 13.76 -10.17
CA TYR A 166 -11.10 12.62 -10.85
C TYR A 166 -12.14 11.76 -11.56
N LYS A 167 -11.91 11.54 -12.86
CA LYS A 167 -12.74 10.72 -13.76
C LYS A 167 -11.90 9.71 -14.54
N GLY A 168 -10.63 9.59 -14.19
CA GLY A 168 -9.69 8.69 -14.87
C GLY A 168 -9.86 7.22 -14.45
N PRO A 169 -9.07 6.32 -15.06
CA PRO A 169 -9.03 4.91 -14.70
C PRO A 169 -8.37 4.71 -13.34
N GLY A 170 -8.69 3.59 -12.67
CA GLY A 170 -8.20 3.26 -11.35
C GLY A 170 -9.10 3.72 -10.21
N GLY A 171 -8.75 3.31 -9.00
CA GLY A 171 -9.45 3.67 -7.76
C GLY A 171 -8.67 4.69 -6.94
N LEU A 172 -9.37 5.51 -6.18
CA LEU A 172 -8.79 6.42 -5.19
C LEU A 172 -9.31 6.11 -3.79
N ILE A 173 -8.41 6.14 -2.81
CA ILE A 173 -8.78 6.00 -1.39
C ILE A 173 -8.35 7.26 -0.67
N VAL A 174 -9.32 8.01 -0.15
CA VAL A 174 -9.06 9.21 0.66
C VAL A 174 -8.63 8.80 2.05
N ARG A 175 -7.45 9.26 2.47
CA ARG A 175 -6.85 8.95 3.77
C ARG A 175 -7.40 9.87 4.87
N THR A 176 -7.22 9.46 6.12
CA THR A 176 -7.59 10.27 7.30
C THR A 176 -6.87 11.64 7.31
N ALA A 177 -5.64 11.68 6.79
CA ALA A 177 -4.85 12.92 6.68
C ALA A 177 -5.48 13.98 5.76
N ALA A 178 -6.49 13.61 4.96
CA ALA A 178 -7.21 14.54 4.09
C ALA A 178 -8.26 15.39 4.84
N HIS A 179 -8.43 15.23 6.16
CA HIS A 179 -9.31 16.07 6.94
C HIS A 179 -9.01 17.56 6.70
N GLY A 180 -10.01 18.35 6.31
CA GLY A 180 -9.86 19.76 6.01
C GLY A 180 -9.13 20.09 4.70
N ALA A 181 -8.71 19.10 3.92
CA ALA A 181 -8.03 19.33 2.64
C ALA A 181 -8.93 20.06 1.62
N LYS A 182 -8.30 20.86 0.76
CA LYS A 182 -8.94 21.67 -0.29
C LYS A 182 -8.89 20.94 -1.63
N LYS A 183 -9.74 21.36 -2.56
CA LYS A 183 -9.78 20.82 -3.93
C LYS A 183 -8.41 20.90 -4.63
N SER A 184 -7.70 22.01 -4.43
CA SER A 184 -6.36 22.22 -5.02
C SER A 184 -5.34 21.17 -4.55
N ASP A 185 -5.46 20.69 -3.31
CA ASP A 185 -4.56 19.68 -2.76
C ASP A 185 -4.77 18.35 -3.48
N PHE A 186 -6.03 17.97 -3.72
CA PHE A 186 -6.37 16.76 -4.47
C PHE A 186 -5.93 16.84 -5.94
N ILE A 187 -6.17 17.98 -6.63
CA ILE A 187 -5.75 18.14 -8.03
C ILE A 187 -4.23 17.92 -8.16
N ARG A 188 -3.45 18.55 -7.27
CA ARG A 188 -1.98 18.43 -7.26
C ARG A 188 -1.53 16.99 -7.00
N GLU A 189 -2.13 16.35 -6.00
CA GLU A 189 -1.72 15.01 -5.60
C GLU A 189 -2.14 13.95 -6.62
N ILE A 190 -3.34 14.03 -7.19
CA ILE A 190 -3.80 13.14 -8.27
C ILE A 190 -2.83 13.23 -9.45
N GLY A 191 -2.49 14.44 -9.91
CA GLY A 191 -1.54 14.62 -11.00
C GLY A 191 -0.15 14.04 -10.68
N TYR A 192 0.29 14.12 -9.44
CA TYR A 192 1.54 13.49 -9.01
C TYR A 192 1.47 11.95 -9.04
N LEU A 193 0.40 11.37 -8.48
CA LEU A 193 0.21 9.91 -8.42
C LEU A 193 0.04 9.30 -9.80
N GLN A 194 -0.65 9.98 -10.71
CA GLN A 194 -0.78 9.57 -12.12
C GLN A 194 0.58 9.52 -12.83
N ARG A 195 1.41 10.55 -12.68
CA ARG A 195 2.77 10.56 -13.26
C ARG A 195 3.64 9.44 -12.70
N LEU A 196 3.53 9.12 -11.40
CA LEU A 196 4.23 7.98 -10.82
C LEU A 196 3.76 6.66 -11.44
N ASN A 197 2.45 6.50 -11.64
CA ASN A 197 1.89 5.31 -12.28
C ASN A 197 2.40 5.15 -13.71
N GLU A 198 2.42 6.24 -14.51
CA GLU A 198 2.97 6.22 -15.86
C GLU A 198 4.44 5.77 -15.89
N VAL A 199 5.24 6.21 -14.91
CA VAL A 199 6.64 5.76 -14.80
C VAL A 199 6.72 4.27 -14.46
N LEU A 200 5.85 3.75 -13.61
CA LEU A 200 5.79 2.33 -13.30
C LEU A 200 5.41 1.52 -14.54
N GLU A 201 4.37 1.91 -15.26
CA GLU A 201 3.90 1.23 -16.48
C GLU A 201 4.97 1.18 -17.57
N ARG A 202 5.78 2.24 -17.72
CA ARG A 202 6.89 2.25 -18.71
C ARG A 202 8.06 1.34 -18.34
N ARG A 203 8.20 0.98 -17.07
CA ARG A 203 9.31 0.13 -16.58
C ARG A 203 8.92 -1.34 -16.39
N THR A 204 7.66 -1.66 -16.59
CA THR A 204 7.11 -3.02 -16.50
C THR A 204 7.07 -3.69 -17.85
#